data_1199572cd1b47d17a4629747f643386b
#
_entry.id   1199572cd1b47d17a4629747f643386b
#
_cell.length_a   1.000
_cell.length_b   1.000
_cell.length_c   1.000
_cell.angle_alpha   90.00
_cell.angle_beta   90.00
_cell.angle_gamma   90.00
#
_symmetry.space_group_name_H-M   'P 1'
#
loop_
_entity.id
_entity.type
_entity.pdbx_description
1 polymer ?
#
loop_
_entity_poly.entity_id
_entity_poly.type
_entity_poly.pdbx_seq_one_letter_code
_entity_poly.pdbx_strand_id
1 'polypeptide(L)'
;MTTTAGERNPPVLSTAVEAWRYAFAGFSCMPILFGTAMLAVFVLNALTLPFAPGPKEDPTAGIQLLGLAVTVVQGFLLVPVAIAVHRFVLLGELTAAYRPDPSDRRFMTFFVFSAVFQLMMDVPATLMAVATKSGGAGGGVLAFVFFVAMIVAVIVALRVLILFPAIAVDAPGARWRNAYFDTKGHTWRVFGISVLTALPALLVALPLYFVIGWPEGIGLVGGALLAIVQSAVSVLMIAALAAAASRLFAAYSDRLNE
;
A
#
# COMPACT_ATOMS: atom_id res chain seq x y z
N MET A 1 -3.03 -7.34 27.97
CA MET A 1 -3.32 -5.89 27.92
C MET A 1 -4.84 -5.73 27.96
N THR A 2 -5.41 -5.26 29.07
CA THR A 2 -6.83 -4.98 29.18
C THR A 2 -7.09 -3.63 28.51
N THR A 3 -7.58 -3.64 27.30
CA THR A 3 -8.07 -2.44 26.60
C THR A 3 -9.29 -1.91 27.34
N THR A 4 -9.17 -0.74 27.91
CA THR A 4 -10.29 -0.04 28.54
C THR A 4 -11.34 0.32 27.48
N ALA A 5 -12.61 0.14 27.78
CA ALA A 5 -13.77 0.36 26.88
C ALA A 5 -13.86 1.76 26.24
N GLY A 6 -12.93 2.69 26.54
CA GLY A 6 -12.82 4.01 25.95
C GLY A 6 -12.05 4.09 24.62
N GLU A 7 -11.32 3.03 24.23
CA GLU A 7 -10.45 3.04 23.04
C GLU A 7 -11.10 2.53 21.75
N ARG A 8 -12.38 2.17 21.75
CA ARG A 8 -13.09 1.69 20.55
C ARG A 8 -13.16 2.70 19.39
N ASN A 9 -12.73 3.93 19.63
CA ASN A 9 -12.76 4.98 18.63
C ASN A 9 -11.43 5.73 18.60
N PRO A 10 -10.34 5.17 18.01
CA PRO A 10 -9.04 5.82 17.98
C PRO A 10 -9.15 7.20 17.29
N PRO A 11 -8.55 8.26 17.87
CA PRO A 11 -8.59 9.58 17.27
C PRO A 11 -7.77 9.57 15.95
N VAL A 12 -8.35 10.16 14.90
CA VAL A 12 -7.84 10.00 13.53
C VAL A 12 -6.42 10.54 13.37
N LEU A 13 -6.17 11.78 13.84
CA LEU A 13 -4.89 12.44 13.68
C LEU A 13 -3.78 11.77 14.51
N SER A 14 -4.05 11.47 15.78
CA SER A 14 -3.04 10.84 16.64
C SER A 14 -2.67 9.45 16.15
N THR A 15 -3.63 8.67 15.65
CA THR A 15 -3.37 7.35 15.07
C THR A 15 -2.47 7.45 13.83
N ALA A 16 -2.70 8.44 12.95
CA ALA A 16 -1.84 8.67 11.79
C ALA A 16 -0.42 9.10 12.20
N VAL A 17 -0.29 9.98 13.19
CA VAL A 17 1.02 10.40 13.72
C VAL A 17 1.76 9.23 14.37
N GLU A 18 1.06 8.42 15.19
CA GLU A 18 1.63 7.22 15.79
C GLU A 18 2.06 6.19 14.75
N ALA A 19 1.31 6.03 13.67
CA ALA A 19 1.67 5.12 12.57
C ALA A 19 3.04 5.49 11.97
N TRP A 20 3.30 6.78 11.75
CA TRP A 20 4.61 7.24 11.29
C TRP A 20 5.71 7.06 12.34
N ARG A 21 5.42 7.29 13.62
CA ARG A 21 6.38 6.99 14.71
C ARG A 21 6.76 5.51 14.72
N TYR A 22 5.79 4.61 14.57
CA TYR A 22 6.06 3.16 14.46
C TYR A 22 6.85 2.81 13.19
N ALA A 23 6.55 3.44 12.05
CA ALA A 23 7.32 3.22 10.81
C ALA A 23 8.80 3.61 10.99
N PHE A 24 9.08 4.79 11.57
CA PHE A 24 10.46 5.23 11.85
C PHE A 24 11.13 4.40 12.95
N ALA A 25 10.41 4.01 14.01
CA ALA A 25 10.92 3.10 15.02
C ALA A 25 11.26 1.73 14.41
N GLY A 26 10.37 1.18 13.57
CA GLY A 26 10.60 -0.06 12.82
C GLY A 26 11.84 0.03 11.92
N PHE A 27 11.99 1.13 11.18
CA PHE A 27 13.18 1.39 10.36
C PHE A 27 14.47 1.39 11.22
N SER A 28 14.44 2.06 12.39
CA SER A 28 15.60 2.14 13.29
C SER A 28 15.92 0.80 13.95
N CYS A 29 14.90 0.01 14.32
CA CYS A 29 15.07 -1.28 14.99
C CYS A 29 15.36 -2.44 14.02
N MET A 30 14.97 -2.33 12.75
CA MET A 30 15.10 -3.37 11.72
C MET A 30 15.80 -2.84 10.46
N PRO A 31 17.00 -2.21 10.54
CA PRO A 31 17.61 -1.49 9.43
C PRO A 31 17.96 -2.41 8.24
N ILE A 32 18.35 -3.67 8.50
CA ILE A 32 18.67 -4.62 7.44
C ILE A 32 17.42 -4.98 6.62
N LEU A 33 16.29 -5.21 7.30
CA LEU A 33 15.02 -5.50 6.64
C LEU A 33 14.61 -4.34 5.72
N PHE A 34 14.56 -3.13 6.26
CA PHE A 34 14.15 -1.94 5.52
C PHE A 34 15.15 -1.57 4.40
N GLY A 35 16.46 -1.60 4.70
CA GLY A 35 17.49 -1.29 3.72
C GLY A 35 17.49 -2.25 2.53
N THR A 36 17.33 -3.55 2.78
CA THR A 36 17.24 -4.56 1.72
C THR A 36 15.95 -4.39 0.90
N ALA A 37 14.82 -4.10 1.54
CA ALA A 37 13.57 -3.81 0.83
C ALA A 37 13.69 -2.55 -0.04
N MET A 38 14.29 -1.46 0.49
CA MET A 38 14.55 -0.25 -0.29
C MET A 38 15.44 -0.52 -1.50
N LEU A 39 16.50 -1.32 -1.32
CA LEU A 39 17.39 -1.72 -2.41
C LEU A 39 16.63 -2.55 -3.47
N ALA A 40 15.81 -3.51 -3.06
CA ALA A 40 15.04 -4.34 -3.98
C ALA A 40 14.04 -3.50 -4.80
N VAL A 41 13.31 -2.59 -4.15
CA VAL A 41 12.39 -1.67 -4.85
C VAL A 41 13.16 -0.68 -5.72
N PHE A 42 14.32 -0.19 -5.29
CA PHE A 42 15.18 0.66 -6.09
C PHE A 42 15.63 -0.05 -7.39
N VAL A 43 16.10 -1.28 -7.29
CA VAL A 43 16.51 -2.07 -8.45
C VAL A 43 15.33 -2.27 -9.41
N LEU A 44 14.14 -2.61 -8.89
CA LEU A 44 12.94 -2.74 -9.71
C LEU A 44 12.61 -1.43 -10.44
N ASN A 45 12.59 -0.31 -9.73
CA ASN A 45 12.31 1.01 -10.31
C ASN A 45 13.37 1.42 -11.36
N ALA A 46 14.65 1.18 -11.06
CA ALA A 46 15.74 1.48 -11.99
C ALA A 46 15.68 0.65 -13.28
N LEU A 47 15.32 -0.64 -13.17
CA LEU A 47 15.14 -1.52 -14.34
C LEU A 47 13.94 -1.14 -15.20
N THR A 48 12.90 -0.55 -14.60
CA THR A 48 11.67 -0.19 -15.31
C THR A 48 11.68 1.25 -15.84
N LEU A 49 12.58 2.09 -15.35
CA LEU A 49 12.71 3.49 -15.76
C LEU A 49 12.84 3.69 -17.29
N PRO A 50 13.62 2.89 -18.04
CA PRO A 50 13.73 3.04 -19.50
C PRO A 50 12.43 2.78 -20.27
N PHE A 51 11.47 2.11 -19.66
CA PHE A 51 10.16 1.78 -20.24
C PHE A 51 9.07 2.77 -19.84
N ALA A 52 9.38 3.74 -19.00
CA ALA A 52 8.43 4.77 -18.62
C ALA A 52 8.08 5.62 -19.86
N PRO A 53 6.78 5.84 -20.15
CA PRO A 53 6.37 6.66 -21.28
C PRO A 53 6.86 8.10 -21.09
N GLY A 54 7.30 8.74 -22.14
CA GLY A 54 7.61 10.16 -22.14
C GLY A 54 6.36 11.00 -21.78
N PRO A 55 6.52 12.23 -21.32
CA PRO A 55 5.42 13.08 -20.81
C PRO A 55 4.37 13.41 -21.89
N LYS A 56 4.70 13.25 -23.16
CA LYS A 56 3.82 13.48 -24.32
C LYS A 56 3.40 12.18 -25.01
N GLU A 57 3.91 11.05 -24.54
CA GLU A 57 3.62 9.75 -25.15
C GLU A 57 2.44 9.08 -24.44
N ASP A 58 1.49 8.63 -25.23
CA ASP A 58 0.42 7.80 -24.69
C ASP A 58 0.97 6.39 -24.42
N PRO A 59 0.83 5.88 -23.18
CA PRO A 59 1.30 4.54 -22.87
C PRO A 59 0.56 3.52 -23.73
N THR A 60 1.33 2.69 -24.45
CA THR A 60 0.79 1.56 -25.20
C THR A 60 0.19 0.53 -24.23
N ALA A 61 -0.66 -0.37 -24.73
CA ALA A 61 -1.21 -1.47 -23.92
C ALA A 61 -0.10 -2.33 -23.28
N GLY A 62 1.03 -2.52 -23.98
CA GLY A 62 2.20 -3.23 -23.45
C GLY A 62 2.82 -2.51 -22.25
N ILE A 63 2.97 -1.20 -22.31
CA ILE A 63 3.50 -0.38 -21.20
C ILE A 63 2.53 -0.42 -19.99
N GLN A 64 1.22 -0.37 -20.23
CA GLN A 64 0.23 -0.47 -19.16
C GLN A 64 0.25 -1.84 -18.46
N LEU A 65 0.35 -2.93 -19.22
CA LEU A 65 0.51 -4.28 -18.68
C LEU A 65 1.83 -4.43 -17.91
N LEU A 66 2.92 -3.88 -18.44
CA LEU A 66 4.19 -3.84 -17.70
C LEU A 66 4.04 -3.10 -16.37
N GLY A 67 3.36 -1.95 -16.36
CA GLY A 67 3.06 -1.20 -15.14
C GLY A 67 2.32 -2.04 -14.09
N LEU A 68 1.26 -2.73 -14.49
CA LEU A 68 0.53 -3.65 -13.61
C LEU A 68 1.43 -4.79 -13.08
N ALA A 69 2.26 -5.37 -13.93
CA ALA A 69 3.20 -6.41 -13.52
C ALA A 69 4.23 -5.88 -12.51
N VAL A 70 4.80 -4.70 -12.76
CA VAL A 70 5.73 -4.02 -11.85
C VAL A 70 5.09 -3.76 -10.49
N THR A 71 3.85 -3.30 -10.48
CA THR A 71 3.08 -3.05 -9.27
C THR A 71 2.91 -4.33 -8.42
N VAL A 72 2.57 -5.46 -9.06
CA VAL A 72 2.44 -6.75 -8.38
C VAL A 72 3.79 -7.24 -7.84
N VAL A 73 4.88 -7.09 -8.62
CA VAL A 73 6.23 -7.45 -8.15
C VAL A 73 6.67 -6.56 -6.99
N GLN A 74 6.41 -5.26 -7.06
CA GLN A 74 6.70 -4.35 -5.96
C GLN A 74 5.90 -4.72 -4.70
N GLY A 75 4.62 -5.07 -4.86
CA GLY A 75 3.80 -5.59 -3.77
C GLY A 75 4.44 -6.82 -3.12
N PHE A 76 4.90 -7.79 -3.91
CA PHE A 76 5.61 -8.99 -3.42
C PHE A 76 6.87 -8.62 -2.61
N LEU A 77 7.68 -7.68 -3.11
CA LEU A 77 8.90 -7.22 -2.42
C LEU A 77 8.60 -6.47 -1.11
N LEU A 78 7.42 -5.87 -0.97
CA LEU A 78 7.04 -5.10 0.23
C LEU A 78 6.37 -5.96 1.32
N VAL A 79 5.90 -7.17 1.00
CA VAL A 79 5.24 -8.06 1.97
C VAL A 79 6.08 -8.33 3.23
N PRO A 80 7.40 -8.63 3.16
CA PRO A 80 8.20 -8.87 4.36
C PRO A 80 8.21 -7.67 5.31
N VAL A 81 8.27 -6.44 4.77
CA VAL A 81 8.23 -5.22 5.57
C VAL A 81 6.86 -5.05 6.24
N ALA A 82 5.77 -5.23 5.48
CA ALA A 82 4.42 -5.09 6.00
C ALA A 82 4.16 -6.10 7.15
N ILE A 83 4.49 -7.38 6.95
CA ILE A 83 4.34 -8.42 7.99
C ILE A 83 5.19 -8.08 9.22
N ALA A 84 6.45 -7.70 9.03
CA ALA A 84 7.34 -7.35 10.13
C ALA A 84 6.83 -6.15 10.94
N VAL A 85 6.31 -5.11 10.27
CA VAL A 85 5.74 -3.96 10.96
C VAL A 85 4.46 -4.32 11.72
N HIS A 86 3.57 -5.14 11.15
CA HIS A 86 2.39 -5.62 11.88
C HIS A 86 2.79 -6.37 13.15
N ARG A 87 3.76 -7.28 13.07
CA ARG A 87 4.24 -8.05 14.23
C ARG A 87 4.98 -7.17 15.25
N PHE A 88 5.75 -6.19 14.77
CA PHE A 88 6.39 -5.20 15.62
C PHE A 88 5.37 -4.39 16.44
N VAL A 89 4.33 -3.88 15.78
CA VAL A 89 3.31 -3.05 16.44
C VAL A 89 2.44 -3.86 17.40
N LEU A 90 2.05 -5.09 17.03
CA LEU A 90 1.08 -5.89 17.79
C LEU A 90 1.72 -6.81 18.83
N LEU A 91 2.90 -7.37 18.52
CA LEU A 91 3.57 -8.38 19.32
C LEU A 91 4.90 -7.91 19.91
N GLY A 92 5.42 -6.74 19.48
CA GLY A 92 6.75 -6.26 19.87
C GLY A 92 7.91 -7.06 19.26
N GLU A 93 7.64 -7.89 18.24
CA GLU A 93 8.63 -8.74 17.60
C GLU A 93 9.50 -7.98 16.61
N LEU A 94 10.81 -8.26 16.63
CA LEU A 94 11.78 -7.69 15.68
C LEU A 94 12.19 -8.75 14.66
N THR A 95 12.11 -8.37 13.37
CA THR A 95 12.53 -9.21 12.24
C THR A 95 13.94 -8.79 11.79
N ALA A 96 14.93 -9.66 12.00
CA ALA A 96 16.33 -9.33 11.72
C ALA A 96 16.69 -9.40 10.23
N ALA A 97 15.97 -10.17 9.40
CA ALA A 97 16.34 -10.44 8.02
C ALA A 97 15.18 -10.20 7.05
N TYR A 98 15.51 -9.72 5.86
CA TYR A 98 14.56 -9.65 4.74
C TYR A 98 14.49 -11.03 4.06
N ARG A 99 13.34 -11.68 4.16
CA ARG A 99 13.08 -12.99 3.55
C ARG A 99 11.74 -13.00 2.84
N PRO A 100 11.70 -12.77 1.53
CA PRO A 100 10.53 -13.09 0.72
C PRO A 100 10.48 -14.62 0.55
N ASP A 101 9.66 -15.29 1.35
CA ASP A 101 9.55 -16.75 1.34
C ASP A 101 8.18 -17.19 0.79
N PRO A 102 8.10 -17.56 -0.51
CA PRO A 102 6.87 -18.04 -1.12
C PRO A 102 6.37 -19.38 -0.54
N SER A 103 7.20 -20.12 0.20
CA SER A 103 6.80 -21.37 0.86
C SER A 103 6.06 -21.13 2.19
N ASP A 104 6.24 -19.95 2.79
CA ASP A 104 5.50 -19.56 3.99
C ASP A 104 4.04 -19.22 3.63
N ARG A 105 3.11 -20.00 4.19
CA ARG A 105 1.67 -19.80 3.99
C ARG A 105 1.20 -18.40 4.38
N ARG A 106 1.74 -17.83 5.45
CA ARG A 106 1.43 -16.47 5.91
C ARG A 106 1.83 -15.45 4.85
N PHE A 107 3.08 -15.54 4.37
CA PHE A 107 3.61 -14.68 3.33
C PHE A 107 2.74 -14.74 2.07
N MET A 108 2.44 -15.95 1.56
CA MET A 108 1.65 -16.11 0.34
C MET A 108 0.21 -15.65 0.53
N THR A 109 -0.40 -15.91 1.68
CA THR A 109 -1.76 -15.41 1.95
C THR A 109 -1.78 -13.89 1.97
N PHE A 110 -0.82 -13.26 2.65
CA PHE A 110 -0.69 -11.80 2.69
C PHE A 110 -0.47 -11.23 1.28
N PHE A 111 0.45 -11.81 0.52
CA PHE A 111 0.75 -11.39 -0.85
C PHE A 111 -0.46 -11.49 -1.77
N VAL A 112 -1.17 -12.62 -1.77
CA VAL A 112 -2.34 -12.82 -2.64
C VAL A 112 -3.42 -11.78 -2.33
N PHE A 113 -3.73 -11.54 -1.05
CA PHE A 113 -4.70 -10.49 -0.72
C PHE A 113 -4.21 -9.10 -1.11
N SER A 114 -2.95 -8.76 -0.87
CA SER A 114 -2.41 -7.45 -1.29
C SER A 114 -2.41 -7.28 -2.81
N ALA A 115 -2.04 -8.31 -3.58
CA ALA A 115 -2.08 -8.28 -5.04
C ALA A 115 -3.52 -8.13 -5.58
N VAL A 116 -4.48 -8.86 -5.00
CA VAL A 116 -5.91 -8.71 -5.36
C VAL A 116 -6.38 -7.29 -5.08
N PHE A 117 -6.06 -6.72 -3.92
CA PHE A 117 -6.44 -5.34 -3.60
C PHE A 117 -5.81 -4.33 -4.54
N GLN A 118 -4.54 -4.51 -4.86
CA GLN A 118 -3.82 -3.63 -5.76
C GLN A 118 -4.42 -3.68 -7.17
N LEU A 119 -4.63 -4.86 -7.72
CA LEU A 119 -5.29 -5.04 -9.02
C LEU A 119 -6.73 -4.50 -9.03
N MET A 120 -7.46 -4.66 -7.93
CA MET A 120 -8.81 -4.11 -7.78
C MET A 120 -8.83 -2.57 -7.86
N MET A 121 -7.72 -1.88 -7.50
CA MET A 121 -7.57 -0.43 -7.67
C MET A 121 -7.04 -0.07 -9.06
N ASP A 122 -5.97 -0.73 -9.50
CA ASP A 122 -5.21 -0.34 -10.67
C ASP A 122 -5.93 -0.68 -11.99
N VAL A 123 -6.65 -1.82 -12.03
CA VAL A 123 -7.37 -2.22 -13.25
C VAL A 123 -8.50 -1.25 -13.61
N PRO A 124 -9.43 -0.88 -12.72
CA PRO A 124 -10.45 0.12 -13.04
C PRO A 124 -9.85 1.49 -13.37
N ALA A 125 -8.79 1.92 -12.67
CA ALA A 125 -8.12 3.17 -12.95
C ALA A 125 -7.51 3.20 -14.36
N THR A 126 -6.83 2.12 -14.76
CA THR A 126 -6.27 1.96 -16.09
C THR A 126 -7.37 1.94 -17.17
N LEU A 127 -8.44 1.17 -16.96
CA LEU A 127 -9.55 1.10 -17.89
C LEU A 127 -10.30 2.43 -18.00
N MET A 128 -10.45 3.16 -16.91
CA MET A 128 -11.01 4.52 -16.91
C MET A 128 -10.16 5.46 -17.76
N ALA A 129 -8.81 5.42 -17.62
CA ALA A 129 -7.91 6.23 -18.42
C ALA A 129 -8.00 5.90 -19.92
N VAL A 130 -8.14 4.62 -20.28
CA VAL A 130 -8.35 4.20 -21.68
C VAL A 130 -9.71 4.68 -22.20
N ALA A 131 -10.77 4.53 -21.42
CA ALA A 131 -12.12 4.94 -21.79
C ALA A 131 -12.23 6.47 -22.01
N THR A 132 -11.59 7.27 -21.18
CA THR A 132 -11.57 8.74 -21.35
C THR A 132 -10.87 9.16 -22.65
N LYS A 133 -9.85 8.43 -23.09
CA LYS A 133 -9.11 8.68 -24.33
C LYS A 133 -9.88 8.28 -25.59
N SER A 134 -10.74 7.27 -25.51
CA SER A 134 -11.52 6.82 -26.67
C SER A 134 -12.55 7.85 -27.16
N GLY A 135 -12.88 8.85 -26.34
CA GLY A 135 -13.74 9.96 -26.70
C GLY A 135 -15.21 9.57 -26.93
N GLY A 136 -16.03 10.58 -27.23
CA GLY A 136 -17.44 10.37 -27.52
C GLY A 136 -18.30 9.96 -26.30
N ALA A 137 -19.61 9.82 -26.51
CA ALA A 137 -20.57 9.49 -25.44
C ALA A 137 -20.30 8.09 -24.83
N GLY A 138 -19.89 7.11 -25.64
CA GLY A 138 -19.57 5.76 -25.16
C GLY A 138 -18.37 5.72 -24.24
N GLY A 139 -17.29 6.45 -24.56
CA GLY A 139 -16.10 6.59 -23.72
C GLY A 139 -16.42 7.22 -22.37
N GLY A 140 -17.25 8.27 -22.34
CA GLY A 140 -17.69 8.90 -21.09
C GLY A 140 -18.50 7.98 -20.18
N VAL A 141 -19.42 7.20 -20.73
CA VAL A 141 -20.21 6.20 -19.96
C VAL A 141 -19.29 5.14 -19.35
N LEU A 142 -18.38 4.57 -20.15
CA LEU A 142 -17.42 3.56 -19.66
C LEU A 142 -16.51 4.13 -18.57
N ALA A 143 -15.97 5.34 -18.74
CA ALA A 143 -15.17 6.01 -17.73
C ALA A 143 -15.95 6.20 -16.42
N PHE A 144 -17.21 6.58 -16.48
CA PHE A 144 -18.07 6.68 -15.30
C PHE A 144 -18.30 5.34 -14.62
N VAL A 145 -18.52 4.26 -15.37
CA VAL A 145 -18.69 2.90 -14.82
C VAL A 145 -17.41 2.46 -14.06
N PHE A 146 -16.23 2.68 -14.65
CA PHE A 146 -14.95 2.34 -13.99
C PHE A 146 -14.66 3.24 -12.78
N PHE A 147 -15.06 4.50 -12.82
CA PHE A 147 -14.98 5.40 -11.67
C PHE A 147 -15.83 4.89 -10.50
N VAL A 148 -17.08 4.46 -10.76
CA VAL A 148 -17.95 3.87 -9.74
C VAL A 148 -17.34 2.56 -9.21
N ALA A 149 -16.81 1.70 -10.08
CA ALA A 149 -16.11 0.47 -9.68
C ALA A 149 -14.92 0.77 -8.75
N MET A 150 -14.14 1.79 -9.04
CA MET A 150 -13.03 2.24 -8.19
C MET A 150 -13.52 2.71 -6.81
N ILE A 151 -14.62 3.47 -6.72
CA ILE A 151 -15.19 3.88 -5.43
C ILE A 151 -15.60 2.65 -4.61
N VAL A 152 -16.28 1.69 -5.23
CA VAL A 152 -16.69 0.43 -4.56
C VAL A 152 -15.44 -0.32 -4.07
N ALA A 153 -14.41 -0.42 -4.92
CA ALA A 153 -13.15 -1.07 -4.59
C ALA A 153 -12.47 -0.40 -3.36
N VAL A 154 -12.41 0.93 -3.32
CA VAL A 154 -11.89 1.68 -2.16
C VAL A 154 -12.67 1.35 -0.88
N ILE A 155 -14.00 1.36 -0.93
CA ILE A 155 -14.84 1.05 0.24
C ILE A 155 -14.58 -0.38 0.73
N VAL A 156 -14.47 -1.35 -0.18
CA VAL A 156 -14.16 -2.74 0.17
C VAL A 156 -12.76 -2.85 0.77
N ALA A 157 -11.75 -2.23 0.16
CA ALA A 157 -10.38 -2.21 0.66
C ALA A 157 -10.29 -1.66 2.09
N LEU A 158 -10.94 -0.53 2.36
CA LEU A 158 -10.97 0.08 3.69
C LEU A 158 -11.62 -0.84 4.73
N ARG A 159 -12.68 -1.57 4.34
CA ARG A 159 -13.35 -2.51 5.24
C ARG A 159 -12.55 -3.76 5.53
N VAL A 160 -11.71 -4.17 4.61
CA VAL A 160 -10.90 -5.39 4.75
C VAL A 160 -9.46 -5.06 5.21
N LEU A 161 -9.12 -3.78 5.39
CA LEU A 161 -7.77 -3.34 5.77
C LEU A 161 -7.22 -4.06 7.01
N ILE A 162 -8.05 -4.30 8.03
CA ILE A 162 -7.63 -5.00 9.26
C ILE A 162 -7.41 -6.51 9.09
N LEU A 163 -7.67 -7.08 7.90
CA LEU A 163 -7.32 -8.45 7.59
C LEU A 163 -5.80 -8.65 7.52
N PHE A 164 -5.06 -7.65 7.02
CA PHE A 164 -3.61 -7.75 6.87
C PHE A 164 -2.87 -7.97 8.21
N PRO A 165 -3.12 -7.16 9.26
CA PRO A 165 -2.56 -7.46 10.58
C PRO A 165 -3.03 -8.80 11.13
N ALA A 166 -4.31 -9.21 10.91
CA ALA A 166 -4.80 -10.51 11.34
C ALA A 166 -4.01 -11.67 10.71
N ILE A 167 -3.72 -11.60 9.40
CA ILE A 167 -2.89 -12.59 8.71
C ILE A 167 -1.45 -12.56 9.26
N ALA A 168 -0.89 -11.37 9.48
CA ALA A 168 0.48 -11.21 9.94
C ALA A 168 0.74 -11.80 11.33
N VAL A 169 -0.27 -11.80 12.23
CA VAL A 169 -0.18 -12.36 13.59
C VAL A 169 -0.85 -13.73 13.73
N ASP A 170 -1.25 -14.37 12.63
CA ASP A 170 -1.92 -15.67 12.59
C ASP A 170 -3.20 -15.70 13.46
N ALA A 171 -3.99 -14.64 13.43
CA ALA A 171 -5.25 -14.56 14.17
C ALA A 171 -6.20 -15.68 13.72
N PRO A 172 -6.88 -16.40 14.64
CA PRO A 172 -7.70 -17.57 14.30
C PRO A 172 -8.86 -17.23 13.36
N GLY A 173 -9.44 -16.05 13.49
CA GLY A 173 -10.53 -15.54 12.66
C GLY A 173 -10.08 -14.78 11.41
N ALA A 174 -8.82 -14.89 10.95
CA ALA A 174 -8.26 -14.14 9.81
C ALA A 174 -8.96 -14.47 8.48
N ARG A 175 -10.19 -14.02 8.33
CA ARG A 175 -11.03 -14.16 7.13
C ARG A 175 -11.53 -12.79 6.68
N TRP A 176 -11.59 -12.56 5.36
CA TRP A 176 -12.06 -11.31 4.78
C TRP A 176 -13.47 -10.90 5.27
N ARG A 177 -14.35 -11.89 5.46
CA ARG A 177 -15.71 -11.69 5.95
C ARG A 177 -15.72 -11.11 7.37
N ASN A 178 -14.90 -11.63 8.26
CA ASN A 178 -14.78 -11.16 9.65
C ASN A 178 -14.26 -9.71 9.66
N ALA A 179 -13.18 -9.41 8.91
CA ALA A 179 -12.64 -8.07 8.77
C ALA A 179 -13.68 -7.06 8.26
N TYR A 180 -14.48 -7.46 7.26
CA TYR A 180 -15.54 -6.63 6.70
C TYR A 180 -16.63 -6.30 7.73
N PHE A 181 -17.00 -7.24 8.58
CA PHE A 181 -18.02 -7.02 9.63
C PHE A 181 -17.45 -6.25 10.82
N ASP A 182 -16.22 -6.49 11.24
CA ASP A 182 -15.58 -5.82 12.36
C ASP A 182 -15.38 -4.31 12.08
N THR A 183 -15.17 -3.93 10.82
CA THR A 183 -15.06 -2.51 10.40
C THR A 183 -16.40 -1.85 10.09
N LYS A 184 -17.53 -2.59 10.22
CA LYS A 184 -18.85 -2.04 9.92
C LYS A 184 -19.18 -0.88 10.87
N GLY A 185 -19.57 0.25 10.30
CA GLY A 185 -19.88 1.50 11.06
C GLY A 185 -18.67 2.42 11.25
N HIS A 186 -17.44 1.96 10.97
CA HIS A 186 -16.22 2.74 11.19
C HIS A 186 -15.49 3.13 9.88
N THR A 187 -16.09 2.86 8.71
CA THR A 187 -15.46 3.06 7.39
C THR A 187 -14.88 4.46 7.18
N TRP A 188 -15.60 5.52 7.55
CA TRP A 188 -15.13 6.90 7.41
C TRP A 188 -13.93 7.22 8.29
N ARG A 189 -13.86 6.61 9.46
CA ARG A 189 -12.71 6.77 10.37
C ARG A 189 -11.49 6.02 9.83
N VAL A 190 -11.68 4.78 9.37
CA VAL A 190 -10.63 4.00 8.67
C VAL A 190 -10.12 4.79 7.47
N PHE A 191 -11.01 5.35 6.66
CA PHE A 191 -10.66 6.21 5.52
C PHE A 191 -9.82 7.42 5.95
N GLY A 192 -10.28 8.18 6.95
CA GLY A 192 -9.58 9.36 7.45
C GLY A 192 -8.17 9.03 7.97
N ILE A 193 -8.03 7.94 8.73
CA ILE A 193 -6.73 7.47 9.22
C ILE A 193 -5.82 7.08 8.05
N SER A 194 -6.34 6.31 7.08
CA SER A 194 -5.55 5.88 5.90
C SER A 194 -5.08 7.06 5.07
N VAL A 195 -5.97 8.03 4.80
CA VAL A 195 -5.64 9.24 4.03
C VAL A 195 -4.60 10.09 4.76
N LEU A 196 -4.80 10.37 6.06
CA LEU A 196 -3.83 11.16 6.82
C LEU A 196 -2.48 10.45 6.99
N THR A 197 -2.48 9.13 7.06
CA THR A 197 -1.24 8.34 7.09
C THR A 197 -0.52 8.39 5.74
N ALA A 198 -1.24 8.35 4.62
CA ALA A 198 -0.64 8.42 3.28
C ALA A 198 -0.19 9.85 2.91
N LEU A 199 -0.79 10.89 3.50
CA LEU A 199 -0.60 12.28 3.11
C LEU A 199 0.88 12.75 3.12
N PRO A 200 1.72 12.48 4.15
CA PRO A 200 3.12 12.90 4.12
C PRO A 200 3.90 12.29 2.95
N ALA A 201 3.67 11.02 2.64
CA ALA A 201 4.31 10.36 1.50
C ALA A 201 3.83 10.94 0.16
N LEU A 202 2.55 11.27 0.03
CA LEU A 202 1.99 11.93 -1.15
C LEU A 202 2.55 13.35 -1.33
N LEU A 203 2.72 14.11 -0.25
CA LEU A 203 3.32 15.45 -0.30
C LEU A 203 4.79 15.43 -0.75
N VAL A 204 5.51 14.33 -0.56
CA VAL A 204 6.85 14.12 -1.09
C VAL A 204 6.80 13.60 -2.53
N ALA A 205 5.93 12.62 -2.81
CA ALA A 205 5.85 11.95 -4.12
C ALA A 205 5.31 12.87 -5.22
N LEU A 206 4.28 13.68 -4.94
CA LEU A 206 3.65 14.55 -5.94
C LEU A 206 4.61 15.60 -6.52
N PRO A 207 5.34 16.41 -5.72
CA PRO A 207 6.33 17.34 -6.28
C PRO A 207 7.42 16.61 -7.08
N LEU A 208 7.89 15.47 -6.59
CA LEU A 208 8.88 14.66 -7.32
C LEU A 208 8.33 14.22 -8.67
N TYR A 209 7.08 13.75 -8.75
CA TYR A 209 6.44 13.39 -10.00
C TYR A 209 6.36 14.57 -10.98
N PHE A 210 6.01 15.77 -10.51
CA PHE A 210 5.91 16.95 -11.35
C PHE A 210 7.26 17.55 -11.74
N VAL A 211 8.27 17.49 -10.87
CA VAL A 211 9.61 18.03 -11.14
C VAL A 211 10.43 17.08 -12.01
N ILE A 212 10.25 15.76 -11.81
CA ILE A 212 11.09 14.71 -12.38
C ILE A 212 10.34 13.87 -13.41
N GLY A 213 9.01 13.96 -13.47
CA GLY A 213 8.19 13.36 -14.55
C GLY A 213 8.49 13.87 -15.95
N TRP A 214 9.59 14.65 -16.09
CA TRP A 214 10.14 15.16 -17.34
C TRP A 214 11.56 14.60 -17.53
N PRO A 215 11.70 13.31 -17.91
CA PRO A 215 13.01 12.65 -18.02
C PRO A 215 13.95 13.29 -19.03
N GLU A 216 13.44 14.08 -19.96
CA GLU A 216 14.23 14.69 -21.04
C GLU A 216 15.35 15.64 -20.55
N GLY A 217 15.37 16.02 -19.25
CA GLY A 217 16.38 16.93 -18.68
C GLY A 217 17.23 16.38 -17.54
N ILE A 218 16.89 15.20 -16.97
CA ILE A 218 17.45 14.78 -15.67
C ILE A 218 18.70 13.90 -15.80
N GLY A 219 18.89 13.25 -16.95
CA GLY A 219 19.99 12.34 -17.15
C GLY A 219 20.00 11.13 -16.19
N LEU A 220 21.01 10.28 -16.30
CA LEU A 220 21.15 9.06 -15.50
C LEU A 220 21.18 9.32 -13.99
N VAL A 221 21.88 10.38 -13.56
CA VAL A 221 22.04 10.72 -12.13
C VAL A 221 20.70 11.14 -11.53
N GLY A 222 19.93 11.98 -12.22
CA GLY A 222 18.62 12.41 -11.76
C GLY A 222 17.63 11.26 -11.68
N GLY A 223 17.62 10.37 -12.69
CA GLY A 223 16.81 9.16 -12.67
C GLY A 223 17.14 8.21 -11.52
N ALA A 224 18.43 8.02 -11.21
CA ALA A 224 18.86 7.22 -10.07
C ALA A 224 18.43 7.84 -8.72
N LEU A 225 18.59 9.16 -8.55
CA LEU A 225 18.13 9.86 -7.35
C LEU A 225 16.60 9.74 -7.16
N LEU A 226 15.86 9.88 -8.25
CA LEU A 226 14.41 9.66 -8.22
C LEU A 226 14.05 8.26 -7.75
N ALA A 227 14.65 7.23 -8.36
CA ALA A 227 14.40 5.84 -8.00
C ALA A 227 14.73 5.56 -6.52
N ILE A 228 15.80 6.17 -5.97
CA ILE A 228 16.15 6.07 -4.55
C ILE A 228 15.05 6.68 -3.68
N VAL A 229 14.65 7.93 -3.96
CA VAL A 229 13.63 8.62 -3.14
C VAL A 229 12.28 7.90 -3.24
N GLN A 230 11.88 7.49 -4.44
CA GLN A 230 10.65 6.74 -4.67
C GLN A 230 10.63 5.42 -3.90
N SER A 231 11.76 4.71 -3.86
CA SER A 231 11.90 3.45 -3.12
C SER A 231 11.79 3.69 -1.61
N ALA A 232 12.44 4.72 -1.09
CA ALA A 232 12.36 5.09 0.33
C ALA A 232 10.93 5.49 0.71
N VAL A 233 10.27 6.32 -0.09
CA VAL A 233 8.88 6.74 0.12
C VAL A 233 7.94 5.52 0.11
N SER A 234 8.09 4.61 -0.86
CA SER A 234 7.26 3.40 -0.98
C SER A 234 7.39 2.50 0.25
N VAL A 235 8.62 2.23 0.71
CA VAL A 235 8.88 1.35 1.87
C VAL A 235 8.38 2.00 3.16
N LEU A 236 8.62 3.29 3.36
CA LEU A 236 8.15 3.99 4.57
C LEU A 236 6.63 4.16 4.57
N MET A 237 6.02 4.40 3.41
CA MET A 237 4.57 4.52 3.29
C MET A 237 3.88 3.20 3.63
N ILE A 238 4.35 2.05 3.10
CA ILE A 238 3.77 0.75 3.43
C ILE A 238 3.95 0.42 4.91
N ALA A 239 5.09 0.78 5.51
CA ALA A 239 5.32 0.63 6.94
C ALA A 239 4.35 1.46 7.78
N ALA A 240 4.13 2.74 7.42
CA ALA A 240 3.17 3.59 8.11
C ALA A 240 1.73 3.09 7.96
N LEU A 241 1.32 2.68 6.75
CA LEU A 241 -0.01 2.10 6.52
C LEU A 241 -0.19 0.78 7.27
N ALA A 242 0.83 -0.09 7.34
CA ALA A 242 0.80 -1.31 8.13
C ALA A 242 0.66 -1.01 9.63
N ALA A 243 1.39 -0.02 10.15
CA ALA A 243 1.26 0.41 11.53
C ALA A 243 -0.16 0.97 11.83
N ALA A 244 -0.71 1.80 10.93
CA ALA A 244 -2.07 2.31 11.05
C ALA A 244 -3.12 1.17 11.05
N ALA A 245 -2.98 0.20 10.13
CA ALA A 245 -3.85 -0.97 10.07
C ALA A 245 -3.75 -1.83 11.34
N SER A 246 -2.55 -1.97 11.92
CA SER A 246 -2.35 -2.66 13.21
C SER A 246 -3.08 -1.96 14.37
N ARG A 247 -3.05 -0.63 14.41
CA ARG A 247 -3.80 0.14 15.43
C ARG A 247 -5.31 0.01 15.25
N LEU A 248 -5.78 -0.01 14.00
CA LEU A 248 -7.20 -0.25 13.70
C LEU A 248 -7.61 -1.69 14.04
N PHE A 249 -6.75 -2.68 13.79
CA PHE A 249 -6.97 -4.05 14.19
C PHE A 249 -7.10 -4.16 15.72
N ALA A 250 -6.18 -3.58 16.48
CA ALA A 250 -6.25 -3.58 17.94
C ALA A 250 -7.54 -2.93 18.49
N ALA A 251 -8.14 -1.97 17.74
CA ALA A 251 -9.34 -1.27 18.14
C ALA A 251 -10.66 -1.98 17.75
N TYR A 252 -10.68 -2.73 16.63
CA TYR A 252 -11.92 -3.21 16.01
C TYR A 252 -12.01 -4.72 15.83
N SER A 253 -10.94 -5.50 16.08
CA SER A 253 -10.90 -6.94 15.81
C SER A 253 -11.64 -7.77 16.87
N ASP A 254 -12.96 -7.78 16.83
CA ASP A 254 -13.76 -8.65 17.68
C ASP A 254 -13.79 -10.10 17.10
N ARG A 255 -14.30 -10.27 15.87
CA ARG A 255 -14.44 -11.57 15.20
C ARG A 255 -13.14 -12.15 14.64
N LEU A 256 -12.17 -11.28 14.38
CA LEU A 256 -10.85 -11.70 13.90
C LEU A 256 -10.03 -12.39 14.99
N ASN A 257 -10.37 -12.17 16.25
CA ASN A 257 -9.70 -12.79 17.41
C ASN A 257 -10.44 -14.05 17.92
N GLU A 258 -11.64 -14.35 17.43
CA GLU A 258 -12.40 -15.57 17.67
C GLU A 258 -11.99 -16.69 16.68
#